data_27a0063dd05d5c34e70453e969e72f7d
#
_entry.id   27a0063dd05d5c34e70453e969e72f7d
#
_cell.length_a   1.000
_cell.length_b   1.000
_cell.length_c   1.000
_cell.angle_alpha   90.00
_cell.angle_beta   90.00
_cell.angle_gamma   90.00
#
_symmetry.space_group_name_H-M   'P 1'
#
loop_
_entity.id
_entity.type
_entity.pdbx_description
1 polymer ?
#
loop_
_entity_poly.entity_id
_entity_poly.type
_entity_poly.pdbx_seq_one_letter_code
_entity_poly.pdbx_strand_id
1 'polypeptide(L)'
;MRHLHSIHRTLIAVALVAIVGAGAFAASDSASHDIVLDVSEIAVVGLNDSTAITLSTAGTITPGDDPANAVADTDASKLLQYTSVVSGGTTRVITVALGATGVPAGTELGVEATAMPNAANVGSATGRIVLGSTAQNLITGIGSTATGMGNNGVELTYDYSITDVSVLATDADETVTVTYTLTD
;
A
#
# COMPACT_ATOMS: atom_id res chain seq x y z
N MET A 1 -24.76 13.07 -111.54
CA MET A 1 -24.46 14.37 -110.90
C MET A 1 -24.75 14.28 -109.41
N ARG A 2 -23.69 14.55 -108.58
CA ARG A 2 -23.78 15.08 -107.22
C ARG A 2 -24.60 14.24 -106.19
N HIS A 3 -24.17 13.90 -105.06
CA HIS A 3 -23.15 14.30 -104.15
C HIS A 3 -22.87 13.13 -103.17
N LEU A 4 -21.65 12.70 -103.15
CA LEU A 4 -21.14 11.81 -102.13
C LEU A 4 -20.19 12.66 -101.32
N HIS A 5 -20.54 13.09 -100.16
CA HIS A 5 -19.60 13.59 -99.09
C HIS A 5 -20.37 13.88 -97.85
N SER A 6 -20.18 13.09 -96.85
CA SER A 6 -20.37 13.49 -95.51
C SER A 6 -20.78 12.33 -94.58
N ILE A 7 -20.00 11.29 -94.51
CA ILE A 7 -20.22 10.24 -93.46
C ILE A 7 -18.96 9.85 -92.72
N HIS A 8 -17.90 10.60 -92.88
CA HIS A 8 -16.61 10.17 -92.24
C HIS A 8 -16.09 11.02 -91.06
N ARG A 9 -16.93 11.84 -90.47
CA ARG A 9 -16.48 12.74 -89.39
C ARG A 9 -17.09 12.50 -88.00
N THR A 10 -17.93 11.50 -87.84
CA THR A 10 -18.66 11.32 -86.58
C THR A 10 -18.21 10.09 -85.76
N LEU A 11 -17.23 9.36 -86.19
CA LEU A 11 -16.84 8.11 -85.56
C LEU A 11 -15.52 8.17 -84.76
N ILE A 12 -14.88 9.33 -84.63
CA ILE A 12 -13.65 9.47 -83.88
C ILE A 12 -13.83 10.12 -82.48
N ALA A 13 -15.01 10.60 -82.19
CA ALA A 13 -15.26 11.33 -80.96
C ALA A 13 -15.75 10.46 -79.74
N VAL A 14 -16.02 9.16 -79.97
CA VAL A 14 -16.60 8.30 -78.92
C VAL A 14 -15.61 7.38 -78.24
N ALA A 15 -14.39 7.27 -78.73
CA ALA A 15 -13.36 6.33 -78.16
C ALA A 15 -12.45 6.95 -77.12
N LEU A 16 -12.65 8.19 -76.66
CA LEU A 16 -11.70 8.86 -75.72
C LEU A 16 -12.29 9.23 -74.37
N VAL A 17 -13.45 8.69 -74.01
CA VAL A 17 -14.07 8.99 -72.68
C VAL A 17 -14.07 7.80 -71.75
N ALA A 18 -13.46 6.69 -72.08
CA ALA A 18 -13.52 5.46 -71.27
C ALA A 18 -12.25 5.16 -70.43
N ILE A 19 -11.34 6.13 -70.25
CA ILE A 19 -10.13 5.93 -69.43
C ILE A 19 -10.00 7.01 -68.35
N VAL A 20 -11.08 7.41 -67.74
CA VAL A 20 -11.03 8.20 -66.51
C VAL A 20 -11.90 7.50 -65.50
N GLY A 21 -11.28 6.74 -64.62
CA GLY A 21 -12.01 6.35 -63.45
C GLY A 21 -11.77 4.99 -62.86
N ALA A 22 -10.58 4.43 -62.92
CA ALA A 22 -10.20 3.48 -61.93
C ALA A 22 -9.27 4.20 -60.93
N GLY A 23 -9.75 5.29 -60.37
CA GLY A 23 -9.23 5.78 -59.10
C GLY A 23 -9.55 4.71 -58.09
N ALA A 24 -8.54 3.90 -57.76
CA ALA A 24 -8.61 3.08 -56.55
C ALA A 24 -8.74 4.06 -55.37
N PHE A 25 -9.95 4.33 -54.97
CA PHE A 25 -10.16 4.92 -53.64
C PHE A 25 -9.69 3.85 -52.66
N ALA A 26 -8.45 4.00 -52.14
CA ALA A 26 -8.05 3.32 -50.93
C ALA A 26 -8.96 3.89 -49.85
N ALA A 27 -10.13 3.32 -49.68
CA ALA A 27 -10.93 3.56 -48.51
C ALA A 27 -10.19 2.96 -47.33
N SER A 28 -9.59 3.80 -46.50
CA SER A 28 -9.16 3.35 -45.18
C SER A 28 -10.41 3.16 -44.36
N ASP A 29 -10.78 1.90 -44.16
CA ASP A 29 -11.86 1.56 -43.23
C ASP A 29 -11.27 1.40 -41.85
N SER A 30 -11.76 2.14 -40.86
CA SER A 30 -11.36 2.05 -39.47
C SER A 30 -12.60 1.89 -38.60
N ALA A 31 -12.55 0.89 -37.71
CA ALA A 31 -13.57 0.69 -36.70
C ALA A 31 -12.97 0.96 -35.31
N SER A 32 -13.72 1.62 -34.47
CA SER A 32 -13.33 1.88 -33.06
C SER A 32 -14.52 1.56 -32.15
N HIS A 33 -14.19 1.19 -30.92
CA HIS A 33 -15.16 1.06 -29.85
C HIS A 33 -14.53 1.57 -28.55
N ASP A 34 -15.35 2.01 -27.63
CA ASP A 34 -14.93 2.48 -26.32
C ASP A 34 -14.85 1.30 -25.36
N ILE A 35 -13.77 1.28 -24.58
CA ILE A 35 -13.61 0.37 -23.44
C ILE A 35 -13.54 1.25 -22.19
N VAL A 36 -14.46 1.04 -21.25
CA VAL A 36 -14.43 1.68 -19.93
C VAL A 36 -13.58 0.83 -19.00
N LEU A 37 -12.53 1.43 -18.45
CA LEU A 37 -11.64 0.81 -17.48
C LEU A 37 -11.83 1.51 -16.13
N ASP A 38 -12.11 0.73 -15.10
CA ASP A 38 -12.25 1.21 -13.72
C ASP A 38 -11.21 0.55 -12.83
N VAL A 39 -10.58 1.33 -11.95
CA VAL A 39 -9.65 0.85 -10.92
C VAL A 39 -10.23 1.22 -9.57
N SER A 40 -10.74 0.21 -8.88
CA SER A 40 -11.29 0.38 -7.53
C SER A 40 -10.20 0.63 -6.49
N GLU A 41 -10.52 1.37 -5.45
CA GLU A 41 -9.64 1.56 -4.30
C GLU A 41 -9.42 0.24 -3.55
N ILE A 42 -8.21 0.06 -3.04
CA ILE A 42 -7.79 -1.13 -2.28
C ILE A 42 -7.19 -0.68 -0.96
N ALA A 43 -7.58 -1.30 0.14
CA ALA A 43 -7.00 -1.12 1.46
C ALA A 43 -6.88 -2.48 2.14
N VAL A 44 -5.66 -3.00 2.26
CA VAL A 44 -5.38 -4.28 2.93
C VAL A 44 -4.15 -4.10 3.80
N VAL A 45 -4.22 -4.56 5.06
CA VAL A 45 -3.11 -4.58 6.02
C VAL A 45 -3.04 -5.93 6.71
N GLY A 46 -1.85 -6.40 7.02
CA GLY A 46 -1.61 -7.65 7.74
C GLY A 46 -0.18 -7.74 8.25
N LEU A 47 0.11 -8.79 8.98
CA LEU A 47 1.46 -9.12 9.43
C LEU A 47 2.02 -10.29 8.59
N ASN A 48 3.36 -10.34 8.48
CA ASN A 48 4.05 -11.47 7.82
C ASN A 48 3.72 -12.81 8.47
N ASP A 49 3.52 -12.78 9.77
CA ASP A 49 3.09 -13.94 10.56
C ASP A 49 2.34 -13.46 11.82
N SER A 50 1.37 -14.25 12.28
CA SER A 50 0.50 -13.95 13.42
C SER A 50 0.93 -14.67 14.71
N THR A 51 2.10 -15.32 14.75
CA THR A 51 2.60 -15.94 15.98
C THR A 51 2.83 -14.88 17.05
N ALA A 52 2.54 -15.21 18.29
CA ALA A 52 2.81 -14.31 19.40
C ALA A 52 4.32 -14.08 19.56
N ILE A 53 4.69 -12.88 19.93
CA ILE A 53 6.03 -12.57 20.46
C ILE A 53 5.96 -12.62 21.99
N THR A 54 7.08 -12.95 22.63
CA THR A 54 7.18 -12.91 24.08
C THR A 54 8.21 -11.86 24.47
N LEU A 55 7.78 -10.89 25.25
CA LEU A 55 8.63 -9.87 25.83
C LEU A 55 8.60 -10.03 27.34
N SER A 56 9.74 -9.88 27.99
CA SER A 56 9.85 -10.06 29.43
C SER A 56 10.68 -8.96 30.09
N THR A 57 10.39 -8.69 31.33
CA THR A 57 11.22 -7.79 32.17
C THR A 57 12.26 -8.55 32.97
N ALA A 58 12.57 -9.79 32.58
CA ALA A 58 13.57 -10.60 33.24
C ALA A 58 14.99 -10.12 32.92
N GLY A 59 15.71 -9.61 33.90
CA GLY A 59 17.07 -9.14 33.75
C GLY A 59 17.86 -9.36 35.03
N THR A 60 19.18 -9.15 34.98
CA THR A 60 20.04 -9.19 36.16
C THR A 60 20.03 -7.83 36.83
N ILE A 61 19.39 -7.74 37.99
CA ILE A 61 19.31 -6.51 38.77
C ILE A 61 20.26 -6.64 39.98
N THR A 62 21.11 -5.64 40.19
CA THR A 62 21.96 -5.54 41.38
C THR A 62 21.12 -5.03 42.56
N PRO A 63 21.30 -5.57 43.78
CA PRO A 63 20.56 -5.06 44.93
C PRO A 63 20.72 -3.55 45.12
N GLY A 64 19.58 -2.83 45.13
CA GLY A 64 19.53 -1.38 45.23
C GLY A 64 19.35 -0.65 43.87
N ASP A 65 19.49 -1.35 42.76
CA ASP A 65 19.18 -0.76 41.44
C ASP A 65 17.67 -0.60 41.23
N ASP A 66 17.29 0.45 40.50
CA ASP A 66 15.93 0.62 40.04
C ASP A 66 15.70 -0.27 38.82
N PRO A 67 14.78 -1.24 38.87
CA PRO A 67 14.43 -2.08 37.72
C PRO A 67 14.01 -1.30 36.46
N ALA A 68 13.44 -0.12 36.60
CA ALA A 68 13.08 0.72 35.48
C ALA A 68 14.27 1.11 34.58
N ASN A 69 15.48 1.13 35.14
CA ASN A 69 16.70 1.44 34.41
C ASN A 69 17.43 0.20 33.86
N ALA A 70 17.05 -1.00 34.32
CA ALA A 70 17.82 -2.21 34.08
C ALA A 70 17.23 -3.16 33.06
N VAL A 71 15.93 -3.02 32.71
CA VAL A 71 15.23 -4.08 32.02
C VAL A 71 14.33 -3.49 30.92
N ALA A 72 14.81 -3.60 29.71
CA ALA A 72 13.97 -3.46 28.51
C ALA A 72 14.18 -4.69 27.63
N ASP A 73 13.13 -5.26 27.13
CA ASP A 73 13.17 -6.32 26.13
C ASP A 73 12.62 -5.80 24.80
N THR A 74 13.18 -6.27 23.71
CA THR A 74 12.82 -5.80 22.38
C THR A 74 12.62 -6.96 21.40
N ASP A 75 11.69 -6.81 20.48
CA ASP A 75 11.48 -7.75 19.38
C ASP A 75 11.25 -6.99 18.08
N ALA A 76 11.93 -7.39 17.01
CA ALA A 76 11.79 -6.82 15.67
C ALA A 76 11.44 -7.90 14.62
N SER A 77 10.84 -9.01 15.05
CA SER A 77 10.53 -10.14 14.16
C SER A 77 9.30 -9.92 13.26
N LYS A 78 8.49 -8.91 13.56
CA LYS A 78 7.25 -8.66 12.83
C LYS A 78 7.42 -7.67 11.69
N LEU A 79 6.83 -8.01 10.55
CA LEU A 79 6.76 -7.15 9.39
C LEU A 79 5.30 -6.80 9.10
N LEU A 80 4.98 -5.52 9.09
CA LEU A 80 3.68 -5.01 8.71
C LEU A 80 3.62 -4.90 7.19
N GLN A 81 2.66 -5.60 6.60
CA GLN A 81 2.47 -5.68 5.15
C GLN A 81 1.16 -5.00 4.78
N TYR A 82 1.17 -4.16 3.75
CA TYR A 82 -0.04 -3.51 3.26
C TYR A 82 0.01 -3.26 1.77
N THR A 83 -1.20 -3.21 1.21
CA THR A 83 -1.46 -2.75 -0.15
C THR A 83 -2.51 -1.65 -0.08
N SER A 84 -2.20 -0.54 -0.70
CA SER A 84 -3.07 0.62 -0.80
C SER A 84 -3.18 1.04 -2.26
N VAL A 85 -4.41 1.25 -2.74
CA VAL A 85 -4.70 1.95 -3.99
C VAL A 85 -5.67 3.05 -3.64
N VAL A 86 -5.28 4.29 -3.87
CA VAL A 86 -6.06 5.48 -3.54
C VAL A 86 -6.33 6.31 -4.79
N SER A 87 -7.39 7.09 -4.78
CA SER A 87 -7.65 8.09 -5.81
C SER A 87 -6.58 9.19 -5.79
N GLY A 88 -6.34 9.83 -6.94
CA GLY A 88 -5.22 10.76 -7.11
C GLY A 88 -5.18 11.87 -6.07
N GLY A 89 -4.08 11.93 -5.32
CA GLY A 89 -3.80 12.95 -4.32
C GLY A 89 -4.31 12.67 -2.90
N THR A 90 -5.04 11.57 -2.67
CA THR A 90 -5.40 11.12 -1.32
C THR A 90 -4.32 10.23 -0.72
N THR A 91 -4.28 10.17 0.60
CA THR A 91 -3.36 9.29 1.35
C THR A 91 -4.08 8.64 2.50
N ARG A 92 -3.59 7.48 2.91
CA ARG A 92 -4.07 6.69 4.05
C ARG A 92 -3.10 6.74 5.22
N VAL A 93 -3.60 6.29 6.36
CA VAL A 93 -2.87 6.19 7.61
C VAL A 93 -2.99 4.78 8.16
N ILE A 94 -1.91 4.24 8.72
CA ILE A 94 -2.00 3.07 9.58
C ILE A 94 -1.95 3.54 11.02
N THR A 95 -2.99 3.17 11.77
CA THR A 95 -3.07 3.36 13.21
C THR A 95 -2.79 2.07 13.95
N VAL A 96 -2.36 2.20 15.20
CA VAL A 96 -2.10 1.10 16.12
C VAL A 96 -2.78 1.34 17.46
N ALA A 97 -3.36 0.29 18.05
CA ALA A 97 -3.96 0.32 19.39
C ALA A 97 -3.85 -1.02 20.08
N LEU A 98 -3.86 -1.01 21.42
CA LEU A 98 -4.09 -2.21 22.23
C LEU A 98 -5.57 -2.58 22.24
N GLY A 99 -5.82 -3.88 22.36
CA GLY A 99 -7.14 -4.41 22.69
C GLY A 99 -7.61 -4.00 24.09
N ALA A 100 -8.68 -4.64 24.56
CA ALA A 100 -9.31 -4.32 25.85
C ALA A 100 -8.41 -4.61 27.07
N THR A 101 -7.48 -5.58 26.93
CA THR A 101 -6.49 -5.89 27.95
C THR A 101 -5.33 -4.91 27.81
N GLY A 102 -5.05 -4.12 28.83
CA GLY A 102 -3.91 -3.23 28.88
C GLY A 102 -2.61 -3.96 29.24
N VAL A 103 -1.50 -3.24 29.27
CA VAL A 103 -0.24 -3.76 29.83
C VAL A 103 -0.30 -3.80 31.37
N PRO A 104 0.48 -4.66 32.03
CA PRO A 104 0.59 -4.70 33.49
C PRO A 104 0.91 -3.32 34.10
N ALA A 105 0.38 -3.05 35.29
CA ALA A 105 0.63 -1.80 35.97
C ALA A 105 2.14 -1.60 36.25
N GLY A 106 2.64 -0.39 36.04
CA GLY A 106 4.06 -0.06 36.22
C GLY A 106 4.94 -0.45 35.02
N THR A 107 4.31 -0.88 33.91
CA THR A 107 5.06 -1.19 32.67
C THR A 107 4.51 -0.40 31.47
N GLU A 108 5.27 -0.34 30.41
CA GLU A 108 4.80 0.15 29.11
C GLU A 108 5.25 -0.77 27.98
N LEU A 109 4.43 -0.84 26.95
CA LEU A 109 4.73 -1.49 25.68
C LEU A 109 4.77 -0.42 24.59
N GLY A 110 5.89 -0.32 23.92
CA GLY A 110 6.10 0.56 22.78
C GLY A 110 6.10 -0.20 21.46
N VAL A 111 5.83 0.52 20.38
CA VAL A 111 6.06 0.04 19.01
C VAL A 111 6.60 1.17 18.15
N GLU A 112 7.50 0.84 17.24
CA GLU A 112 8.03 1.74 16.23
C GLU A 112 8.14 1.03 14.89
N ALA A 113 7.82 1.75 13.81
CA ALA A 113 8.12 1.32 12.45
C ALA A 113 9.57 1.72 12.13
N THR A 114 10.51 0.77 12.25
CA THR A 114 11.95 1.06 12.23
C THR A 114 12.59 0.97 10.85
N ALA A 115 12.10 0.07 9.99
CA ALA A 115 12.61 -0.04 8.62
C ALA A 115 11.46 -0.01 7.62
N MET A 116 11.40 1.07 6.85
CA MET A 116 10.42 1.23 5.77
C MET A 116 10.95 0.59 4.49
N PRO A 117 10.11 -0.13 3.73
CA PRO A 117 10.53 -0.67 2.43
C PRO A 117 10.89 0.46 1.46
N ASN A 118 11.89 0.20 0.61
CA ASN A 118 12.30 1.15 -0.42
C ASN A 118 11.34 1.08 -1.62
N ALA A 119 10.12 1.54 -1.42
CA ALA A 119 9.09 1.64 -2.45
C ALA A 119 8.45 3.03 -2.42
N ALA A 120 7.92 3.47 -3.56
CA ALA A 120 7.25 4.76 -3.63
C ALA A 120 5.94 4.75 -2.83
N ASN A 121 5.61 5.88 -2.22
CA ASN A 121 4.33 6.15 -1.56
C ASN A 121 4.01 5.23 -0.36
N VAL A 122 5.00 4.59 0.23
CA VAL A 122 4.81 3.74 1.43
C VAL A 122 4.45 4.52 2.68
N GLY A 123 4.52 5.85 2.64
CA GLY A 123 4.28 6.72 3.79
C GLY A 123 5.54 6.96 4.62
N SER A 124 5.32 7.52 5.79
CA SER A 124 6.38 7.86 6.75
C SER A 124 6.01 7.40 8.14
N ALA A 125 6.96 6.76 8.83
CA ALA A 125 6.82 6.40 10.24
C ALA A 125 6.72 7.66 11.12
N THR A 126 5.93 7.57 12.19
CA THR A 126 5.75 8.68 13.15
C THR A 126 6.73 8.62 14.33
N GLY A 127 7.54 7.57 14.41
CA GLY A 127 8.43 7.25 15.53
C GLY A 127 7.78 6.30 16.54
N ARG A 128 8.45 6.12 17.67
CA ARG A 128 7.99 5.25 18.77
C ARG A 128 6.67 5.72 19.36
N ILE A 129 5.76 4.80 19.53
CA ILE A 129 4.44 5.00 20.15
C ILE A 129 4.34 4.14 21.39
N VAL A 130 3.98 4.74 22.54
CA VAL A 130 3.56 3.97 23.71
C VAL A 130 2.11 3.51 23.46
N LEU A 131 1.93 2.20 23.48
CA LEU A 131 0.66 1.58 23.13
C LEU A 131 -0.38 1.75 24.23
N GLY A 132 -1.59 2.08 23.82
CA GLY A 132 -2.77 2.19 24.68
C GLY A 132 -4.03 1.81 23.92
N SER A 133 -5.17 1.87 24.59
CA SER A 133 -6.49 1.55 23.99
C SER A 133 -6.94 2.59 22.94
N THR A 134 -6.35 3.78 22.93
CA THR A 134 -6.64 4.81 21.92
C THR A 134 -5.75 4.59 20.71
N ALA A 135 -6.34 4.53 19.53
CA ALA A 135 -5.61 4.38 18.28
C ALA A 135 -4.71 5.61 18.03
N GLN A 136 -3.45 5.35 17.67
CA GLN A 136 -2.44 6.35 17.36
C GLN A 136 -1.86 6.10 15.97
N ASN A 137 -1.46 7.16 15.27
CA ASN A 137 -0.88 7.05 13.94
C ASN A 137 0.52 6.46 14.01
N LEU A 138 0.76 5.35 13.33
CA LEU A 138 2.06 4.69 13.21
C LEU A 138 2.76 5.04 11.88
N ILE A 139 2.01 5.04 10.79
CA ILE A 139 2.50 5.39 9.45
C ILE A 139 1.49 6.34 8.82
N THR A 140 1.95 7.44 8.28
CA THR A 140 1.11 8.47 7.64
C THR A 140 1.51 8.71 6.19
N GLY A 141 0.61 9.29 5.39
CA GLY A 141 0.92 9.67 4.01
C GLY A 141 1.08 8.51 3.04
N ILE A 142 0.35 7.40 3.26
CA ILE A 142 0.40 6.21 2.41
C ILE A 142 -0.43 6.47 1.15
N GLY A 143 0.23 6.53 0.00
CA GLY A 143 -0.42 6.62 -1.31
C GLY A 143 -0.71 5.24 -1.92
N SER A 144 -0.79 5.19 -3.26
CA SER A 144 -0.90 3.91 -3.97
C SER A 144 0.44 3.19 -3.94
N THR A 145 0.48 2.04 -3.25
CA THR A 145 1.70 1.26 -2.99
C THR A 145 1.38 -0.17 -2.58
N ALA A 146 2.40 -1.02 -2.61
CA ALA A 146 2.42 -2.35 -1.97
C ALA A 146 3.79 -2.57 -1.35
N THR A 147 3.83 -2.98 -0.08
CA THR A 147 5.08 -3.23 0.66
C THR A 147 5.74 -4.56 0.33
N GLY A 148 5.01 -5.46 -0.34
CA GLY A 148 5.45 -6.83 -0.65
C GLY A 148 4.95 -7.85 0.36
N MET A 149 5.31 -9.11 0.14
CA MET A 149 4.91 -10.27 0.93
C MET A 149 6.13 -11.03 1.48
N GLY A 150 5.90 -11.98 2.37
CA GLY A 150 6.95 -12.81 2.97
C GLY A 150 7.88 -11.96 3.84
N ASN A 151 9.15 -11.89 3.47
CA ASN A 151 10.17 -11.12 4.21
C ASN A 151 10.22 -9.63 3.83
N ASN A 152 9.22 -9.13 3.13
CA ASN A 152 9.08 -7.71 2.83
C ASN A 152 7.97 -7.11 3.69
N GLY A 153 8.07 -5.82 3.96
CA GLY A 153 7.13 -5.09 4.80
C GLY A 153 7.83 -3.98 5.55
N VAL A 154 7.09 -3.34 6.43
CA VAL A 154 7.64 -2.38 7.40
C VAL A 154 8.04 -3.17 8.63
N GLU A 155 9.29 -3.10 9.03
CA GLU A 155 9.76 -3.72 10.27
C GLU A 155 9.15 -3.00 11.48
N LEU A 156 8.58 -3.79 12.39
CA LEU A 156 8.03 -3.32 13.65
C LEU A 156 8.95 -3.72 14.77
N THR A 157 9.49 -2.74 15.47
CA THR A 157 10.24 -2.98 16.71
C THR A 157 9.31 -2.70 17.89
N TYR A 158 9.07 -3.73 18.67
CA TYR A 158 8.39 -3.61 19.96
C TYR A 158 9.42 -3.48 21.06
N ASP A 159 9.09 -2.73 22.09
CA ASP A 159 9.87 -2.61 23.31
C ASP A 159 8.96 -2.67 24.53
N TYR A 160 9.39 -3.40 25.55
CA TYR A 160 8.68 -3.57 26.80
C TYR A 160 9.57 -3.22 27.97
N SER A 161 9.12 -2.32 28.83
CA SER A 161 9.93 -1.80 29.92
C SER A 161 9.12 -1.54 31.19
N ILE A 162 9.83 -1.50 32.32
CA ILE A 162 9.27 -1.07 33.60
C ILE A 162 9.36 0.45 33.68
N THR A 163 8.26 1.09 34.07
CA THR A 163 8.18 2.56 34.22
C THR A 163 7.97 3.00 35.66
N ASP A 164 7.35 2.16 36.49
CA ASP A 164 7.09 2.47 37.89
C ASP A 164 7.14 1.21 38.76
N VAL A 165 8.21 1.06 39.51
CA VAL A 165 8.41 -0.08 40.42
C VAL A 165 7.43 -0.10 41.59
N SER A 166 6.91 1.07 41.98
CA SER A 166 6.07 1.18 43.17
C SER A 166 4.70 0.53 43.02
N VAL A 167 4.25 0.37 41.77
CA VAL A 167 2.96 -0.26 41.39
C VAL A 167 3.15 -1.58 40.67
N LEU A 168 4.42 -1.98 40.44
CA LEU A 168 4.72 -3.21 39.72
C LEU A 168 4.31 -4.40 40.58
N ALA A 169 3.51 -5.29 40.01
CA ALA A 169 3.20 -6.59 40.61
C ALA A 169 3.77 -7.70 39.73
N THR A 170 4.21 -8.79 40.39
CA THR A 170 4.52 -10.01 39.62
C THR A 170 3.21 -10.58 39.11
N ASP A 171 3.04 -10.58 37.81
CA ASP A 171 1.87 -11.17 37.16
C ASP A 171 2.33 -12.35 36.28
N ALA A 172 1.42 -13.28 36.08
CA ALA A 172 1.68 -14.42 35.21
C ALA A 172 1.26 -14.01 33.79
N ASP A 173 2.18 -14.16 32.84
CA ASP A 173 2.01 -14.12 31.37
C ASP A 173 0.70 -13.46 30.86
N GLU A 174 0.64 -12.14 30.88
CA GLU A 174 -0.53 -11.43 30.33
C GLU A 174 -0.41 -11.35 28.81
N THR A 175 -1.47 -11.73 28.12
CA THR A 175 -1.56 -11.62 26.66
C THR A 175 -2.30 -10.38 26.25
N VAL A 176 -1.61 -9.45 25.60
CA VAL A 176 -2.20 -8.25 25.00
C VAL A 176 -2.34 -8.42 23.49
N THR A 177 -3.39 -7.85 22.91
CA THR A 177 -3.59 -7.84 21.46
C THR A 177 -3.26 -6.47 20.91
N VAL A 178 -2.37 -6.42 19.92
CA VAL A 178 -2.07 -5.20 19.16
C VAL A 178 -2.81 -5.24 17.83
N THR A 179 -3.57 -4.19 17.55
CA THR A 179 -4.39 -4.07 16.33
C THR A 179 -3.85 -2.95 15.45
N TYR A 180 -3.63 -3.26 14.18
CA TYR A 180 -3.26 -2.32 13.12
C TYR A 180 -4.44 -2.11 12.21
N THR A 181 -4.73 -0.84 11.88
CA THR A 181 -5.85 -0.47 11.01
C THR A 181 -5.37 0.50 9.94
N LEU A 182 -5.65 0.18 8.68
CA LEU A 182 -5.41 1.05 7.52
C LEU A 182 -6.70 1.81 7.21
N THR A 183 -6.67 3.13 7.32
CA THR A 183 -7.84 4.03 7.11
C THR A 183 -7.49 5.19 6.19
N ASP A 184 -8.52 5.84 5.67
CA ASP A 184 -8.44 7.11 4.95
C ASP A 184 -8.19 8.26 5.92
#